data_2891f1c09d933563e0b6fcd66e02a9a9
#
_entry.id   2891f1c09d933563e0b6fcd66e02a9a9
#
_cell.length_a   1.000
_cell.length_b   1.000
_cell.length_c   1.000
_cell.angle_alpha   90.00
_cell.angle_beta   90.00
_cell.angle_gamma   90.00
#
_symmetry.space_group_name_H-M   'P 1'
#
loop_
_entity.id
_entity.type
_entity.pdbx_description
1 polymer ?
#
loop_
_entity_poly.entity_id
_entity_poly.type
_entity_poly.pdbx_seq_one_letter_code
_entity_poly.pdbx_strand_id
1 'polypeptide(L)'
;QPLMYQVIRKHQTTRELYAAALEAAGVIEAGGGKALVDAYRNKLDAGEVTTELAQVEKTPATSKMYVDWPKLLNGKLSDAVSTAVGMEKVKQLAQMINTVPEGVELHSRVAKVYDDRRKMAAGEIPGDWGFAENLAYATILDEGNNLRLVGQDVGRGTFTHRHAILHDQKTDNYYLPLRQLVESPEQATIIDSLLSEEAVMAYEYGFSTTDPNTLCIWEGQFGDFANGAQVVIDQFIAAGEAKWGRITGLTLLLPHGYEGQGPEH
;
A
#
# COMPACT_ATOMS: atom_id res chain seq x y z
N GLN A 1 -12.32 36.02 15.32
CA GLN A 1 -11.30 35.70 16.35
C GLN A 1 -10.35 36.89 16.58
N PRO A 2 -10.88 38.09 16.89
CA PRO A 2 -10.06 39.30 16.91
C PRO A 2 -8.96 39.27 17.98
N LEU A 3 -9.23 38.73 19.15
CA LEU A 3 -8.22 38.64 20.22
C LEU A 3 -7.06 37.71 19.86
N MET A 4 -7.34 36.60 19.22
CA MET A 4 -6.29 35.69 18.74
C MET A 4 -5.36 36.39 17.76
N TYR A 5 -5.90 37.09 16.77
CA TYR A 5 -5.11 37.84 15.79
C TYR A 5 -4.30 39.02 16.40
N GLN A 6 -4.77 39.62 17.49
CA GLN A 6 -3.98 40.60 18.22
C GLN A 6 -2.72 39.98 18.84
N VAL A 7 -2.80 38.75 19.34
CA VAL A 7 -1.65 38.01 19.86
C VAL A 7 -0.72 37.57 18.71
N ILE A 8 -1.31 36.97 17.65
CA ILE A 8 -0.54 36.47 16.48
C ILE A 8 0.28 37.60 15.83
N ARG A 9 -0.32 38.80 15.65
CA ARG A 9 0.40 39.95 15.03
C ARG A 9 1.58 40.46 15.84
N LYS A 10 1.60 40.19 17.15
CA LYS A 10 2.69 40.60 18.06
C LYS A 10 3.72 39.49 18.27
N HIS A 11 3.39 38.28 17.82
CA HIS A 11 4.26 37.12 17.98
C HIS A 11 5.43 37.20 17.00
N GLN A 12 6.64 36.97 17.49
CA GLN A 12 7.83 36.89 16.63
C GLN A 12 7.70 35.66 15.72
N THR A 13 8.06 35.82 14.47
CA THR A 13 8.09 34.70 13.51
C THR A 13 9.23 33.73 13.82
N THR A 14 9.08 32.48 13.43
CA THR A 14 10.16 31.47 13.56
C THR A 14 11.46 31.96 12.90
N ARG A 15 11.37 32.66 11.75
CA ARG A 15 12.50 33.24 11.06
C ARG A 15 13.22 34.26 11.95
N GLU A 16 12.49 35.16 12.61
CA GLU A 16 13.08 36.19 13.48
C GLU A 16 13.76 35.60 14.70
N LEU A 17 13.11 34.59 15.33
CA LEU A 17 13.69 33.87 16.46
C LEU A 17 14.98 33.13 16.07
N TYR A 18 14.96 32.47 14.91
CA TYR A 18 16.12 31.74 14.42
C TYR A 18 17.27 32.69 14.02
N ALA A 19 16.96 33.77 13.31
CA ALA A 19 17.96 34.78 12.97
C ALA A 19 18.64 35.36 14.24
N ALA A 20 17.86 35.72 15.27
CA ALA A 20 18.40 36.19 16.54
C ALA A 20 19.29 35.14 17.23
N ALA A 21 18.92 33.87 17.17
CA ALA A 21 19.75 32.80 17.72
C ALA A 21 21.09 32.64 16.96
N LEU A 22 21.08 32.76 15.63
CA LEU A 22 22.30 32.71 14.81
C LEU A 22 23.22 33.93 15.06
N GLU A 23 22.64 35.13 15.21
CA GLU A 23 23.36 36.33 15.57
C GLU A 23 24.00 36.20 16.96
N ALA A 24 23.25 35.72 17.95
CA ALA A 24 23.76 35.48 19.30
C ALA A 24 24.88 34.43 19.35
N ALA A 25 24.83 33.44 18.48
CA ALA A 25 25.85 32.40 18.33
C ALA A 25 27.07 32.86 17.49
N GLY A 26 27.05 34.05 16.91
CA GLY A 26 28.11 34.56 16.06
C GLY A 26 28.24 33.86 14.70
N VAL A 27 27.20 33.16 14.26
CA VAL A 27 27.16 32.50 12.96
C VAL A 27 26.91 33.49 11.83
N ILE A 28 26.10 34.50 12.09
CA ILE A 28 25.90 35.71 11.24
C ILE A 28 26.14 36.96 12.06
N GLU A 29 26.50 38.05 11.37
CA GLU A 29 26.72 39.34 12.02
C GLU A 29 25.40 39.92 12.56
N ALA A 30 25.50 40.87 13.51
CA ALA A 30 24.35 41.58 14.05
C ALA A 30 23.57 42.28 12.91
N GLY A 31 22.27 42.03 12.83
CA GLY A 31 21.42 42.51 11.74
C GLY A 31 21.51 41.68 10.44
N GLY A 32 22.30 40.63 10.43
CA GLY A 32 22.51 39.77 9.26
C GLY A 32 21.25 39.14 8.74
N GLY A 33 20.34 38.72 9.63
CA GLY A 33 19.03 38.16 9.24
C GLY A 33 18.19 39.15 8.42
N LYS A 34 18.19 40.44 8.80
CA LYS A 34 17.51 41.50 8.06
C LYS A 34 18.22 41.78 6.73
N ALA A 35 19.52 41.85 6.75
CA ALA A 35 20.33 42.12 5.54
C ALA A 35 20.12 41.09 4.45
N LEU A 36 20.00 39.80 4.80
CA LEU A 36 19.67 38.72 3.85
C LEU A 36 18.29 38.92 3.23
N VAL A 37 17.28 39.29 4.01
CA VAL A 37 15.92 39.56 3.50
C VAL A 37 15.93 40.73 2.53
N ASP A 38 16.60 41.82 2.91
CA ASP A 38 16.67 43.04 2.09
C ASP A 38 17.44 42.76 0.78
N ALA A 39 18.54 42.04 0.83
CA ALA A 39 19.30 41.65 -0.35
C ALA A 39 18.44 40.79 -1.32
N TYR A 40 17.66 39.83 -0.79
CA TYR A 40 16.79 39.02 -1.61
C TYR A 40 15.66 39.83 -2.26
N ARG A 41 15.03 40.73 -1.50
CA ARG A 41 14.02 41.65 -2.03
C ARG A 41 14.55 42.54 -3.14
N ASN A 42 15.74 43.14 -2.93
CA ASN A 42 16.35 44.01 -3.93
C ASN A 42 16.59 43.25 -5.26
N LYS A 43 16.98 41.99 -5.20
CA LYS A 43 17.12 41.16 -6.40
C LYS A 43 15.77 40.92 -7.10
N LEU A 44 14.72 40.61 -6.33
CA LEU A 44 13.36 40.45 -6.89
C LEU A 44 12.88 41.76 -7.54
N ASP A 45 13.10 42.92 -6.88
CA ASP A 45 12.69 44.22 -7.39
C ASP A 45 13.48 44.63 -8.66
N ALA A 46 14.72 44.15 -8.77
CA ALA A 46 15.55 44.31 -9.97
C ALA A 46 15.20 43.35 -11.11
N GLY A 47 14.27 42.43 -10.90
CA GLY A 47 13.91 41.38 -11.87
C GLY A 47 14.97 40.29 -12.07
N GLU A 48 15.90 40.16 -11.12
CA GLU A 48 16.95 39.16 -11.17
C GLU A 48 16.37 37.77 -10.87
N VAL A 49 16.95 36.72 -11.48
CA VAL A 49 16.66 35.34 -11.11
C VAL A 49 17.28 35.07 -9.73
N THR A 50 16.42 34.86 -8.75
CA THR A 50 16.82 34.70 -7.34
C THR A 50 16.99 33.25 -6.90
N THR A 51 16.48 32.31 -7.69
CA THR A 51 16.62 30.86 -7.45
C THR A 51 17.32 30.23 -8.63
N GLU A 52 18.40 29.51 -8.38
CA GLU A 52 18.83 28.51 -9.32
C GLU A 52 17.67 27.52 -9.47
N LEU A 53 17.24 27.28 -10.70
CA LEU A 53 16.34 26.15 -10.95
C LEU A 53 17.06 24.93 -10.40
N ALA A 54 16.58 24.43 -9.26
CA ALA A 54 17.00 23.14 -8.79
C ALA A 54 16.78 22.20 -9.99
N GLN A 55 17.85 21.81 -10.65
CA GLN A 55 17.78 20.69 -11.56
C GLN A 55 17.39 19.52 -10.67
N VAL A 56 16.09 19.25 -10.61
CA VAL A 56 15.62 17.98 -10.09
C VAL A 56 16.28 16.98 -11.02
N GLU A 57 17.37 16.37 -10.56
CA GLU A 57 17.94 15.22 -11.23
C GLU A 57 16.77 14.27 -11.43
N LYS A 58 16.40 14.06 -12.69
CA LYS A 58 15.33 13.09 -12.99
C LYS A 58 15.77 11.80 -12.36
N THR A 59 15.03 11.34 -11.39
CA THR A 59 15.28 10.04 -10.76
C THR A 59 15.49 9.03 -11.90
N PRO A 60 16.63 8.35 -11.99
CA PRO A 60 16.89 7.44 -13.09
C PRO A 60 15.76 6.43 -13.20
N ALA A 61 15.32 6.14 -14.43
CA ALA A 61 14.27 5.13 -14.66
C ALA A 61 14.64 3.72 -14.11
N THR A 62 15.92 3.52 -13.77
CA THR A 62 16.44 2.32 -13.10
C THR A 62 16.33 2.36 -11.59
N SER A 63 15.94 3.49 -10.98
CA SER A 63 15.73 3.59 -9.54
C SER A 63 14.50 2.77 -9.14
N LYS A 64 14.61 2.00 -8.05
CA LYS A 64 13.49 1.28 -7.46
C LYS A 64 12.35 2.20 -6.98
N MET A 65 12.64 3.49 -6.79
CA MET A 65 11.66 4.52 -6.39
C MET A 65 11.04 5.25 -7.60
N TYR A 66 11.47 4.93 -8.82
CA TYR A 66 10.92 5.56 -10.02
C TYR A 66 9.61 4.90 -10.41
N VAL A 67 8.59 5.71 -10.60
CA VAL A 67 7.28 5.31 -11.13
C VAL A 67 6.99 6.13 -12.38
N ASP A 68 6.70 5.45 -13.48
CA ASP A 68 6.31 6.08 -14.75
C ASP A 68 4.79 6.38 -14.74
N TRP A 69 4.39 7.35 -13.94
CA TRP A 69 2.99 7.77 -13.80
C TRP A 69 2.29 8.10 -15.13
N PRO A 70 2.93 8.78 -16.13
CA PRO A 70 2.29 9.05 -17.41
C PRO A 70 1.71 7.83 -18.11
N LYS A 71 2.30 6.67 -17.99
CA LYS A 71 1.77 5.43 -18.57
C LYS A 71 0.46 4.96 -17.91
N LEU A 72 0.27 5.28 -16.64
CA LEU A 72 -0.85 4.84 -15.84
C LEU A 72 -2.06 5.80 -15.90
N LEU A 73 -1.84 7.06 -16.28
CA LEU A 73 -2.86 8.10 -16.23
C LEU A 73 -3.78 8.13 -17.49
N ASN A 74 -3.44 7.40 -18.54
CA ASN A 74 -4.16 7.44 -19.81
C ASN A 74 -5.18 6.32 -20.00
N GLY A 75 -5.26 5.37 -19.07
CA GLY A 75 -6.21 4.26 -19.10
C GLY A 75 -7.63 4.72 -18.79
N LYS A 76 -8.62 4.03 -19.36
CA LYS A 76 -10.03 4.20 -19.04
C LYS A 76 -10.57 2.90 -18.50
N LEU A 77 -11.50 2.97 -17.56
CA LEU A 77 -12.15 1.79 -16.99
C LEU A 77 -12.88 0.95 -18.07
N SER A 78 -13.26 1.57 -19.19
CA SER A 78 -13.89 0.91 -20.33
C SER A 78 -12.92 0.21 -21.28
N ASP A 79 -11.60 0.35 -21.09
CA ASP A 79 -10.63 -0.24 -21.98
C ASP A 79 -10.64 -1.78 -21.82
N ALA A 80 -10.66 -2.48 -22.94
CA ALA A 80 -10.64 -3.94 -22.91
C ALA A 80 -9.22 -4.44 -22.54
N VAL A 81 -9.14 -5.16 -21.44
CA VAL A 81 -7.90 -5.78 -20.97
C VAL A 81 -8.08 -7.29 -20.91
N SER A 82 -7.13 -8.03 -21.49
CA SER A 82 -7.12 -9.49 -21.34
C SER A 82 -6.48 -9.87 -20.01
N THR A 83 -7.25 -10.55 -19.16
CA THR A 83 -6.78 -11.12 -17.89
C THR A 83 -6.58 -12.63 -17.96
N ALA A 84 -6.64 -13.21 -19.16
CA ALA A 84 -6.50 -14.64 -19.34
C ALA A 84 -5.05 -15.11 -19.18
N VAL A 85 -4.84 -16.15 -18.39
CA VAL A 85 -3.56 -16.81 -18.18
C VAL A 85 -3.60 -18.19 -18.83
N GLY A 86 -2.52 -18.58 -19.52
CA GLY A 86 -2.45 -19.89 -20.17
C GLY A 86 -2.50 -21.04 -19.15
N MET A 87 -3.23 -22.12 -19.49
CA MET A 87 -3.48 -23.23 -18.57
C MET A 87 -2.20 -23.92 -18.05
N GLU A 88 -1.17 -24.01 -18.86
CA GLU A 88 0.14 -24.57 -18.42
C GLU A 88 0.77 -23.73 -17.31
N LYS A 89 0.72 -22.41 -17.43
CA LYS A 89 1.21 -21.48 -16.40
C LYS A 89 0.36 -21.59 -15.13
N VAL A 90 -0.96 -21.66 -15.27
CA VAL A 90 -1.90 -21.87 -14.15
C VAL A 90 -1.54 -23.13 -13.37
N LYS A 91 -1.31 -24.25 -14.04
CA LYS A 91 -0.93 -25.52 -13.40
C LYS A 91 0.43 -25.41 -12.70
N GLN A 92 1.40 -24.81 -13.36
CA GLN A 92 2.74 -24.60 -12.80
C GLN A 92 2.69 -23.79 -11.50
N LEU A 93 2.03 -22.63 -11.54
CA LEU A 93 1.90 -21.75 -10.37
C LEU A 93 1.08 -22.43 -9.26
N ALA A 94 -0.02 -23.08 -9.59
CA ALA A 94 -0.83 -23.81 -8.63
C ALA A 94 -0.03 -24.91 -7.92
N GLN A 95 0.83 -25.63 -8.65
CA GLN A 95 1.71 -26.64 -8.05
C GLN A 95 2.73 -25.96 -7.10
N MET A 96 3.36 -24.88 -7.52
CA MET A 96 4.35 -24.18 -6.71
C MET A 96 3.77 -23.72 -5.38
N ILE A 97 2.68 -22.95 -5.41
CA ILE A 97 2.11 -22.32 -4.20
C ILE A 97 1.39 -23.33 -3.26
N ASN A 98 1.11 -24.55 -3.71
CA ASN A 98 0.51 -25.59 -2.87
C ASN A 98 1.50 -26.69 -2.45
N THR A 99 2.79 -26.47 -2.72
CA THR A 99 3.87 -27.33 -2.20
C THR A 99 4.32 -26.82 -0.84
N VAL A 100 4.17 -27.66 0.18
CA VAL A 100 4.63 -27.36 1.55
C VAL A 100 6.10 -27.77 1.67
N PRO A 101 6.98 -26.92 2.22
CA PRO A 101 8.39 -27.27 2.39
C PRO A 101 8.57 -28.51 3.31
N GLU A 102 9.61 -29.26 3.05
CA GLU A 102 9.99 -30.36 3.92
C GLU A 102 10.30 -29.87 5.34
N GLY A 103 9.83 -30.58 6.35
CA GLY A 103 10.05 -30.26 7.76
C GLY A 103 9.01 -29.32 8.38
N VAL A 104 8.11 -28.73 7.61
CA VAL A 104 6.97 -27.92 8.12
C VAL A 104 5.82 -28.85 8.49
N GLU A 105 5.43 -28.86 9.77
CA GLU A 105 4.27 -29.64 10.24
C GLU A 105 3.05 -28.75 10.34
N LEU A 106 2.05 -29.04 9.49
CA LEU A 106 0.79 -28.29 9.45
C LEU A 106 -0.25 -28.88 10.39
N HIS A 107 -1.11 -27.99 10.92
CA HIS A 107 -2.34 -28.44 11.56
C HIS A 107 -3.16 -29.31 10.58
N SER A 108 -3.76 -30.42 11.06
CA SER A 108 -4.42 -31.42 10.21
C SER A 108 -5.47 -30.84 9.25
N ARG A 109 -6.25 -29.84 9.68
CA ARG A 109 -7.23 -29.17 8.83
C ARG A 109 -6.56 -28.38 7.70
N VAL A 110 -5.46 -27.68 7.99
CA VAL A 110 -4.71 -26.92 6.98
C VAL A 110 -4.02 -27.88 6.00
N ALA A 111 -3.45 -28.97 6.49
CA ALA A 111 -2.87 -30.01 5.66
C ALA A 111 -3.91 -30.55 4.66
N LYS A 112 -5.15 -30.80 5.12
CA LYS A 112 -6.24 -31.22 4.25
C LYS A 112 -6.59 -30.17 3.18
N VAL A 113 -6.65 -28.89 3.52
CA VAL A 113 -6.88 -27.81 2.54
C VAL A 113 -5.81 -27.83 1.45
N TYR A 114 -4.56 -27.99 1.82
CA TYR A 114 -3.45 -28.06 0.87
C TYR A 114 -3.46 -29.34 0.02
N ASP A 115 -3.90 -30.49 0.59
CA ASP A 115 -4.13 -31.70 -0.18
C ASP A 115 -5.24 -31.51 -1.24
N ASP A 116 -6.35 -30.91 -0.84
CA ASP A 116 -7.45 -30.62 -1.76
C ASP A 116 -7.03 -29.61 -2.86
N ARG A 117 -6.24 -28.58 -2.52
CA ARG A 117 -5.68 -27.64 -3.50
C ARG A 117 -4.73 -28.30 -4.51
N ARG A 118 -3.96 -29.31 -4.10
CA ARG A 118 -3.15 -30.09 -5.06
C ARG A 118 -4.04 -30.86 -6.04
N LYS A 119 -5.17 -31.41 -5.59
CA LYS A 119 -6.15 -32.06 -6.46
C LYS A 119 -6.86 -31.06 -7.38
N MET A 120 -7.17 -29.84 -6.88
CA MET A 120 -7.69 -28.74 -7.71
C MET A 120 -6.69 -28.36 -8.80
N ALA A 121 -5.41 -28.23 -8.46
CA ALA A 121 -4.33 -27.95 -9.41
C ALA A 121 -4.17 -29.05 -10.48
N ALA A 122 -4.39 -30.31 -10.09
CA ALA A 122 -4.38 -31.45 -11.02
C ALA A 122 -5.66 -31.55 -11.87
N GLY A 123 -6.71 -30.80 -11.51
CA GLY A 123 -8.02 -30.88 -12.18
C GLY A 123 -8.88 -32.08 -11.75
N GLU A 124 -8.54 -32.72 -10.64
CA GLU A 124 -9.26 -33.88 -10.10
C GLU A 124 -10.55 -33.48 -9.39
N ILE A 125 -10.57 -32.27 -8.80
CA ILE A 125 -11.75 -31.68 -8.17
C ILE A 125 -11.89 -30.20 -8.60
N PRO A 126 -13.12 -29.63 -8.54
CA PRO A 126 -13.34 -28.22 -8.82
C PRO A 126 -12.56 -27.31 -7.87
N GLY A 127 -12.06 -26.16 -8.37
CA GLY A 127 -11.43 -25.14 -7.57
C GLY A 127 -12.43 -24.41 -6.67
N ASP A 128 -12.01 -24.11 -5.44
CA ASP A 128 -12.75 -23.23 -4.53
C ASP A 128 -12.25 -21.77 -4.60
N TRP A 129 -12.95 -20.86 -3.91
CA TRP A 129 -12.57 -19.44 -3.89
C TRP A 129 -11.19 -19.20 -3.28
N GLY A 130 -10.82 -19.91 -2.21
CA GLY A 130 -9.50 -19.74 -1.57
C GLY A 130 -8.36 -20.20 -2.47
N PHE A 131 -8.56 -21.27 -3.25
CA PHE A 131 -7.61 -21.69 -4.27
C PHE A 131 -7.50 -20.68 -5.41
N ALA A 132 -8.64 -20.21 -5.95
CA ALA A 132 -8.67 -19.27 -7.06
C ALA A 132 -8.03 -17.93 -6.68
N GLU A 133 -8.27 -17.44 -5.46
CA GLU A 133 -7.69 -16.20 -4.93
C GLU A 133 -6.16 -16.28 -4.81
N ASN A 134 -5.65 -17.34 -4.17
CA ASN A 134 -4.19 -17.51 -4.05
C ASN A 134 -3.52 -17.70 -5.42
N LEU A 135 -4.21 -18.36 -6.36
CA LEU A 135 -3.72 -18.51 -7.73
C LEU A 135 -3.69 -17.18 -8.49
N ALA A 136 -4.70 -16.33 -8.30
CA ALA A 136 -4.70 -14.98 -8.87
C ALA A 136 -3.53 -14.14 -8.34
N TYR A 137 -3.25 -14.19 -7.03
CA TYR A 137 -2.06 -13.55 -6.46
C TYR A 137 -0.76 -14.09 -7.06
N ALA A 138 -0.69 -15.39 -7.26
CA ALA A 138 0.48 -16.02 -7.88
C ALA A 138 0.71 -15.55 -9.33
N THR A 139 -0.36 -15.38 -10.12
CA THR A 139 -0.22 -14.85 -11.49
C THR A 139 0.26 -13.42 -11.53
N ILE A 140 -0.21 -12.57 -10.62
CA ILE A 140 0.21 -11.16 -10.49
C ILE A 140 1.69 -11.07 -10.12
N LEU A 141 2.15 -11.90 -9.18
CA LEU A 141 3.56 -11.95 -8.79
C LEU A 141 4.45 -12.48 -9.92
N ASP A 142 4.02 -13.51 -10.65
CA ASP A 142 4.75 -14.08 -11.80
C ASP A 142 4.87 -13.08 -12.96
N GLU A 143 3.93 -12.14 -13.08
CA GLU A 143 3.98 -11.03 -14.05
C GLU A 143 4.90 -9.87 -13.59
N GLY A 144 5.53 -9.99 -12.43
CA GLY A 144 6.48 -9.01 -11.90
C GLY A 144 5.86 -7.86 -11.11
N ASN A 145 4.57 -7.95 -10.76
CA ASN A 145 3.93 -7.00 -9.86
C ASN A 145 4.08 -7.48 -8.41
N ASN A 146 3.98 -6.56 -7.46
CA ASN A 146 4.02 -6.89 -6.05
C ASN A 146 2.63 -7.13 -5.48
N LEU A 147 2.56 -7.82 -4.34
CA LEU A 147 1.34 -8.04 -3.57
C LEU A 147 1.51 -7.51 -2.15
N ARG A 148 0.52 -6.74 -1.70
CA ARG A 148 0.38 -6.32 -0.31
C ARG A 148 -1.06 -6.50 0.14
N LEU A 149 -1.31 -7.46 1.01
CA LEU A 149 -2.61 -7.77 1.60
C LEU A 149 -2.55 -7.51 3.10
N VAL A 150 -3.39 -6.60 3.59
CA VAL A 150 -3.39 -6.16 4.99
C VAL A 150 -4.82 -6.12 5.54
N GLY A 151 -5.00 -6.54 6.77
CA GLY A 151 -6.28 -6.54 7.48
C GLY A 151 -6.25 -7.47 8.69
N GLN A 152 -7.39 -7.69 9.30
CA GLN A 152 -7.51 -8.60 10.44
C GLN A 152 -7.66 -10.04 9.95
N ASP A 153 -6.84 -10.95 10.49
CA ASP A 153 -6.84 -12.39 10.14
C ASP A 153 -6.66 -12.70 8.64
N VAL A 154 -6.03 -11.83 7.88
CA VAL A 154 -5.91 -11.99 6.41
C VAL A 154 -4.99 -13.14 6.00
N GLY A 155 -4.05 -13.53 6.83
CA GLY A 155 -3.20 -14.70 6.57
C GLY A 155 -3.99 -15.99 6.47
N ARG A 156 -5.00 -16.15 7.31
CA ARG A 156 -5.95 -17.26 7.32
C ARG A 156 -7.17 -17.01 6.42
N GLY A 157 -7.62 -15.77 6.38
CA GLY A 157 -8.90 -15.33 5.88
C GLY A 157 -10.03 -15.51 6.90
N THR A 158 -10.99 -14.57 6.95
CA THR A 158 -12.10 -14.56 7.91
C THR A 158 -12.86 -15.89 7.96
N PHE A 159 -13.10 -16.49 6.81
CA PHE A 159 -13.82 -17.78 6.71
C PHE A 159 -12.89 -18.99 6.63
N THR A 160 -11.65 -18.86 7.09
CA THR A 160 -10.64 -19.94 6.99
C THR A 160 -10.43 -20.48 5.57
N HIS A 161 -10.64 -19.64 4.60
CA HIS A 161 -10.62 -19.98 3.17
C HIS A 161 -9.26 -19.76 2.52
N ARG A 162 -8.49 -18.76 3.02
CA ARG A 162 -7.25 -18.33 2.35
C ARG A 162 -6.05 -19.18 2.71
N HIS A 163 -5.74 -19.32 3.98
CA HIS A 163 -4.53 -19.99 4.46
C HIS A 163 -3.29 -19.70 3.61
N ALA A 164 -3.03 -18.42 3.36
CA ALA A 164 -1.86 -17.97 2.61
C ALA A 164 -0.59 -17.96 3.46
N ILE A 165 -0.73 -17.92 4.78
CA ILE A 165 0.34 -18.08 5.75
C ILE A 165 0.19 -19.45 6.43
N LEU A 166 1.25 -20.25 6.40
CA LEU A 166 1.32 -21.55 7.04
C LEU A 166 2.15 -21.44 8.31
N HIS A 167 1.57 -21.87 9.44
CA HIS A 167 2.25 -21.92 10.73
C HIS A 167 2.71 -23.33 11.03
N ASP A 168 3.97 -23.48 11.37
CA ASP A 168 4.51 -24.78 11.81
C ASP A 168 4.00 -25.11 13.23
N GLN A 169 3.52 -26.32 13.42
CA GLN A 169 2.96 -26.77 14.71
C GLN A 169 4.03 -27.09 15.75
N LYS A 170 5.30 -27.17 15.38
CA LYS A 170 6.41 -27.54 16.28
C LYS A 170 7.29 -26.35 16.65
N THR A 171 7.30 -25.34 15.82
CA THR A 171 8.12 -24.15 16.00
C THR A 171 7.25 -22.91 15.87
N ASP A 172 7.78 -21.75 16.20
CA ASP A 172 7.09 -20.47 16.01
C ASP A 172 7.33 -19.90 14.59
N ASN A 173 7.77 -20.74 13.66
CA ASN A 173 8.04 -20.36 12.29
C ASN A 173 6.76 -20.33 11.47
N TYR A 174 6.73 -19.43 10.51
CA TYR A 174 5.68 -19.37 9.50
C TYR A 174 6.27 -19.38 8.08
N TYR A 175 5.48 -19.81 7.13
CA TYR A 175 5.85 -19.89 5.74
C TYR A 175 4.77 -19.29 4.85
N LEU A 176 5.17 -18.44 3.91
CA LEU A 176 4.30 -17.82 2.92
C LEU A 176 4.63 -18.40 1.54
N PRO A 177 3.79 -19.33 1.01
CA PRO A 177 4.07 -20.02 -0.27
C PRO A 177 4.28 -19.08 -1.45
N LEU A 178 3.59 -17.95 -1.50
CA LEU A 178 3.72 -16.95 -2.57
C LEU A 178 5.12 -16.35 -2.67
N ARG A 179 5.90 -16.37 -1.60
CA ARG A 179 7.29 -15.88 -1.60
C ARG A 179 8.26 -16.71 -2.46
N GLN A 180 7.86 -17.92 -2.87
CA GLN A 180 8.63 -18.72 -3.83
C GLN A 180 8.66 -18.10 -5.23
N LEU A 181 7.74 -17.19 -5.53
CA LEU A 181 7.56 -16.59 -6.84
C LEU A 181 8.33 -15.26 -7.02
N VAL A 182 8.97 -14.78 -5.96
CA VAL A 182 9.56 -13.45 -5.92
C VAL A 182 11.03 -13.50 -5.49
N GLU A 183 11.81 -12.51 -5.91
CA GLU A 183 13.22 -12.39 -5.56
C GLU A 183 13.45 -11.87 -4.14
N SER A 184 12.52 -11.01 -3.66
CA SER A 184 12.59 -10.35 -2.36
C SER A 184 11.29 -10.57 -1.57
N PRO A 185 11.36 -10.89 -0.27
CA PRO A 185 10.18 -11.11 0.58
C PRO A 185 9.20 -9.93 0.62
N GLU A 186 9.70 -8.71 0.40
CA GLU A 186 8.89 -7.49 0.41
C GLU A 186 7.91 -7.42 -0.78
N GLN A 187 8.19 -8.16 -1.86
CA GLN A 187 7.32 -8.21 -3.01
C GLN A 187 6.03 -9.00 -2.77
N ALA A 188 6.01 -9.88 -1.78
CA ALA A 188 4.83 -10.63 -1.37
C ALA A 188 4.62 -10.48 0.14
N THR A 189 3.72 -9.56 0.53
CA THR A 189 3.48 -9.17 1.91
C THR A 189 2.03 -9.46 2.29
N ILE A 190 1.82 -10.23 3.36
CA ILE A 190 0.51 -10.48 3.97
C ILE A 190 0.66 -10.17 5.45
N ILE A 191 -0.15 -9.25 5.98
CA ILE A 191 -0.01 -8.71 7.33
C ILE A 191 -1.33 -8.77 8.06
N ASP A 192 -1.40 -9.53 9.15
CA ASP A 192 -2.47 -9.44 10.13
C ASP A 192 -2.29 -8.15 10.94
N SER A 193 -3.10 -7.14 10.64
CA SER A 193 -3.00 -5.82 11.24
C SER A 193 -3.77 -5.72 12.55
N LEU A 194 -3.20 -5.02 13.53
CA LEU A 194 -3.85 -4.67 14.79
C LEU A 194 -4.48 -3.26 14.78
N LEU A 195 -4.38 -2.56 13.67
CA LEU A 195 -4.92 -1.21 13.53
C LEU A 195 -6.46 -1.24 13.38
N SER A 196 -7.11 -0.13 13.75
CA SER A 196 -8.52 0.07 13.41
C SER A 196 -8.72 0.16 11.90
N GLU A 197 -9.95 -0.04 11.44
CA GLU A 197 -10.31 0.00 10.02
C GLU A 197 -9.92 1.33 9.37
N GLU A 198 -10.18 2.46 10.05
CA GLU A 198 -9.79 3.78 9.57
C GLU A 198 -8.26 3.89 9.41
N ALA A 199 -7.52 3.47 10.42
CA ALA A 199 -6.07 3.61 10.41
C ALA A 199 -5.40 2.72 9.36
N VAL A 200 -5.81 1.46 9.24
CA VAL A 200 -5.23 0.55 8.24
C VAL A 200 -5.63 0.93 6.83
N MET A 201 -6.89 1.28 6.58
CA MET A 201 -7.33 1.72 5.24
C MET A 201 -6.65 3.02 4.82
N ALA A 202 -6.50 3.99 5.72
CA ALA A 202 -5.79 5.24 5.44
C ALA A 202 -4.31 4.99 5.11
N TYR A 203 -3.66 4.08 5.83
CA TYR A 203 -2.27 3.71 5.55
C TYR A 203 -2.15 3.06 4.16
N GLU A 204 -2.98 2.07 3.86
CA GLU A 204 -2.94 1.35 2.60
C GLU A 204 -3.34 2.24 1.40
N TYR A 205 -4.23 3.21 1.61
CA TYR A 205 -4.49 4.25 0.62
C TYR A 205 -3.21 5.04 0.30
N GLY A 206 -2.51 5.55 1.33
CA GLY A 206 -1.25 6.28 1.15
C GLY A 206 -0.19 5.44 0.43
N PHE A 207 -0.04 4.16 0.81
CA PHE A 207 0.86 3.21 0.16
C PHE A 207 0.53 3.04 -1.33
N SER A 208 -0.73 2.75 -1.66
CA SER A 208 -1.19 2.50 -3.03
C SER A 208 -1.03 3.71 -3.96
N THR A 209 -1.09 4.94 -3.43
CA THR A 209 -0.86 6.16 -4.21
C THR A 209 0.62 6.43 -4.51
N THR A 210 1.54 5.70 -3.88
CA THR A 210 2.98 5.86 -4.08
C THR A 210 3.60 4.72 -4.88
N ASP A 211 3.02 3.52 -4.83
CA ASP A 211 3.49 2.35 -5.58
C ASP A 211 2.36 1.68 -6.37
N PRO A 212 2.15 2.09 -7.61
CA PRO A 212 1.12 1.52 -8.48
C PRO A 212 1.48 0.13 -9.05
N ASN A 213 2.72 -0.35 -8.85
CA ASN A 213 3.15 -1.68 -9.27
C ASN A 213 2.84 -2.75 -8.22
N THR A 214 2.26 -2.35 -7.10
CA THR A 214 1.80 -3.26 -6.05
C THR A 214 0.28 -3.37 -6.08
N LEU A 215 -0.25 -4.58 -6.19
CA LEU A 215 -1.64 -4.87 -5.84
C LEU A 215 -1.78 -4.69 -4.33
N CYS A 216 -2.31 -3.55 -3.93
CA CYS A 216 -2.54 -3.20 -2.53
C CYS A 216 -3.98 -3.54 -2.16
N ILE A 217 -4.16 -4.37 -1.14
CA ILE A 217 -5.47 -4.86 -0.70
C ILE A 217 -5.62 -4.58 0.79
N TRP A 218 -6.75 -3.98 1.16
CA TRP A 218 -7.24 -4.01 2.53
C TRP A 218 -8.44 -4.94 2.62
N GLU A 219 -8.43 -5.87 3.58
CA GLU A 219 -9.57 -6.73 3.87
C GLU A 219 -10.16 -6.39 5.24
N GLY A 220 -11.44 -6.07 5.27
CA GLY A 220 -12.20 -5.96 6.51
C GLY A 220 -12.41 -7.32 7.15
N GLN A 221 -12.47 -7.41 8.49
CA GLN A 221 -12.84 -8.66 9.17
C GLN A 221 -14.20 -9.17 8.68
N PHE A 222 -15.15 -8.23 8.53
CA PHE A 222 -16.38 -8.34 7.76
C PHE A 222 -16.57 -7.04 6.99
N GLY A 223 -17.27 -7.09 5.85
CA GLY A 223 -17.53 -5.91 5.04
C GLY A 223 -18.27 -4.79 5.78
N ASP A 224 -19.08 -5.16 6.77
CA ASP A 224 -19.80 -4.22 7.66
C ASP A 224 -18.86 -3.22 8.35
N PHE A 225 -17.66 -3.62 8.70
CA PHE A 225 -16.71 -2.77 9.41
C PHE A 225 -16.05 -1.71 8.53
N ALA A 226 -16.28 -1.73 7.21
CA ALA A 226 -15.84 -0.65 6.32
C ALA A 226 -16.46 0.71 6.70
N ASN A 227 -17.60 0.72 7.37
CA ASN A 227 -18.24 1.94 7.88
C ASN A 227 -17.35 2.70 8.88
N GLY A 228 -16.53 1.99 9.65
CA GLY A 228 -15.52 2.60 10.55
C GLY A 228 -14.43 3.38 9.83
N ALA A 229 -14.26 3.16 8.53
CA ALA A 229 -13.30 3.87 7.67
C ALA A 229 -13.98 4.71 6.57
N GLN A 230 -15.26 5.02 6.71
CA GLN A 230 -16.05 5.73 5.67
C GLN A 230 -15.42 7.06 5.28
N VAL A 231 -14.80 7.78 6.22
CA VAL A 231 -14.11 9.04 5.92
C VAL A 231 -12.94 8.84 4.94
N VAL A 232 -12.24 7.73 5.02
CA VAL A 232 -11.14 7.40 4.09
C VAL A 232 -11.70 7.08 2.70
N ILE A 233 -12.82 6.36 2.65
CA ILE A 233 -13.50 6.05 1.38
C ILE A 233 -13.93 7.33 0.69
N ASP A 234 -14.67 8.20 1.38
CA ASP A 234 -15.27 9.39 0.77
C ASP A 234 -14.25 10.49 0.44
N GLN A 235 -13.33 10.75 1.38
CA GLN A 235 -12.46 11.93 1.27
C GLN A 235 -11.11 11.65 0.61
N PHE A 236 -10.70 10.40 0.52
CA PHE A 236 -9.41 9.99 -0.02
C PHE A 236 -9.57 9.07 -1.23
N ILE A 237 -10.17 7.89 -1.09
CA ILE A 237 -10.28 6.93 -2.20
C ILE A 237 -11.14 7.50 -3.33
N ALA A 238 -12.36 7.94 -3.03
CA ALA A 238 -13.29 8.46 -4.03
C ALA A 238 -12.92 9.86 -4.54
N ALA A 239 -12.33 10.71 -3.70
CA ALA A 239 -12.09 12.11 -4.02
C ALA A 239 -10.62 12.45 -4.31
N GLY A 240 -9.69 11.54 -4.07
CA GLY A 240 -8.24 11.81 -4.13
C GLY A 240 -7.75 12.22 -5.52
N GLU A 241 -8.27 11.59 -6.57
CA GLU A 241 -7.93 11.95 -7.94
C GLU A 241 -8.32 13.40 -8.26
N ALA A 242 -9.56 13.79 -7.94
CA ALA A 242 -10.05 15.14 -8.18
C ALA A 242 -9.35 16.20 -7.34
N LYS A 243 -8.94 15.85 -6.09
CA LYS A 243 -8.29 16.79 -5.17
C LYS A 243 -6.80 16.98 -5.49
N TRP A 244 -6.09 15.92 -5.83
CA TRP A 244 -4.62 15.89 -5.85
C TRP A 244 -4.01 15.32 -7.13
N GLY A 245 -4.83 14.91 -8.10
CA GLY A 245 -4.35 14.25 -9.31
C GLY A 245 -3.67 12.90 -9.02
N ARG A 246 -4.02 12.25 -7.91
CA ARG A 246 -3.45 10.96 -7.50
C ARG A 246 -4.52 9.89 -7.62
N ILE A 247 -4.24 8.87 -8.39
CA ILE A 247 -5.08 7.67 -8.47
C ILE A 247 -4.60 6.63 -7.45
N THR A 248 -5.51 5.79 -7.01
CA THR A 248 -5.22 4.64 -6.13
C THR A 248 -5.72 3.37 -6.79
N GLY A 249 -4.92 2.32 -6.69
CA GLY A 249 -5.30 0.94 -7.02
C GLY A 249 -5.70 0.14 -5.79
N LEU A 250 -5.96 0.79 -4.65
CA LEU A 250 -6.38 0.10 -3.44
C LEU A 250 -7.65 -0.72 -3.68
N THR A 251 -7.56 -2.00 -3.42
CA THR A 251 -8.67 -2.95 -3.53
C THR A 251 -9.22 -3.23 -2.14
N LEU A 252 -10.54 -3.13 -1.99
CA LEU A 252 -11.22 -3.45 -0.74
C LEU A 252 -11.85 -4.84 -0.84
N LEU A 253 -11.47 -5.76 0.04
CA LEU A 253 -12.15 -7.03 0.21
C LEU A 253 -13.08 -6.92 1.41
N LEU A 254 -14.38 -7.10 1.17
CA LEU A 254 -15.44 -6.91 2.14
C LEU A 254 -16.21 -8.22 2.32
N PRO A 255 -15.60 -9.22 2.99
CA PRO A 255 -16.22 -10.54 3.10
C PRO A 255 -17.48 -10.50 3.95
N HIS A 256 -18.49 -11.24 3.47
CA HIS A 256 -19.76 -11.35 4.17
C HIS A 256 -20.12 -12.80 4.30
N GLY A 257 -20.38 -13.64 4.72
CA GLY A 257 -20.85 -15.02 4.58
C GLY A 257 -21.96 -15.10 3.52
N TYR A 258 -22.41 -16.27 3.27
CA TYR A 258 -23.42 -16.51 2.25
C TYR A 258 -24.77 -15.82 2.56
N GLU A 259 -25.17 -15.80 3.81
CA GLU A 259 -26.44 -15.21 4.29
C GLU A 259 -26.23 -14.00 5.23
N GLY A 260 -24.96 -13.60 5.44
CA GLY A 260 -24.61 -12.64 6.48
C GLY A 260 -24.56 -13.29 7.88
N GLN A 261 -24.11 -12.54 8.88
CA GLN A 261 -23.92 -13.03 10.25
C GLN A 261 -24.67 -12.19 11.29
N GLY A 262 -25.22 -11.07 10.90
CA GLY A 262 -25.95 -10.17 11.78
C GLY A 262 -27.01 -9.35 11.02
N PRO A 263 -27.84 -8.57 11.73
CA PRO A 263 -28.87 -7.75 11.09
C PRO A 263 -28.31 -6.61 10.24
N GLU A 264 -27.04 -6.31 10.40
CA GLU A 264 -26.32 -5.26 9.67
C GLU A 264 -25.76 -5.71 8.32
N HIS A 265 -25.78 -6.98 8.01
CA HIS A 265 -25.25 -7.55 6.74
C HIS A 265 -26.13 -7.23 5.53
#